data_00c490a5434489f42d9f8a9af96810ee
#
_entry.id   00c490a5434489f42d9f8a9af96810ee
#
_cell.length_a   1.000
_cell.length_b   1.000
_cell.length_c   1.000
_cell.angle_alpha   90.00
_cell.angle_beta   90.00
_cell.angle_gamma   90.00
#
_symmetry.space_group_name_H-M   'P 1'
#
loop_
_entity.id
_entity.type
_entity.pdbx_description
1 polymer ?
#
loop_
_entity_poly.entity_id
_entity_poly.type
_entity_poly.pdbx_seq_one_letter_code
_entity_poly.pdbx_strand_id
1 'polypeptide(L)'
;MLQTVYVHFFSRASNNTPRRRAPPAWIPDTDAPNCMGCHEPFTFVKRRHHCRACGKVFCGRCSSHFMPLPQFGLDRPVRVCVK
;
A
#
# COMPACT_ATOMS: atom_id res chain seq x y z
N MET A 1 10.79 33.87 5.98
CA MET A 1 10.84 33.38 6.28
C MET A 1 10.72 32.85 6.47
N LEU A 2 10.30 32.56 6.32
CA LEU A 2 10.26 31.88 6.61
C LEU A 2 9.96 31.40 6.56
N GLN A 3 9.80 31.25 6.27
CA GLN A 3 9.70 30.68 6.39
C GLN A 3 9.58 30.19 6.19
N THR A 4 9.34 30.21 5.76
CA THR A 4 9.48 29.66 5.83
C THR A 4 9.49 29.28 5.68
N VAL A 5 9.35 29.17 5.24
CA VAL A 5 9.66 28.68 5.26
C VAL A 5 9.62 28.24 5.05
N TYR A 6 9.30 27.86 4.93
CA TYR A 6 9.42 27.24 4.90
C TYR A 6 9.28 27.06 4.48
N VAL A 7 9.15 27.01 3.85
CA VAL A 7 9.25 26.75 3.56
C VAL A 7 9.15 26.55 3.10
N HIS A 8 8.92 26.32 2.87
CA HIS A 8 9.09 26.07 2.66
C HIS A 8 9.39 25.86 2.20
N PHE A 9 9.38 25.66 1.80
CA PHE A 9 9.80 25.43 1.48
C PHE A 9 9.87 25.22 1.10
N PHE A 10 9.79 25.05 0.73
CA PHE A 10 9.90 24.78 0.38
C PHE A 10 9.69 24.70 -0.13
N SER A 11 9.60 24.73 -0.27
CA SER A 11 9.38 24.62 -0.90
C SER A 11 9.14 24.55 -1.52
N ARG A 12 9.35 24.43 -1.81
CA ARG A 12 8.98 24.34 -2.51
C ARG A 12 9.17 23.91 -3.19
N ALA A 13 9.23 23.65 -3.28
CA ALA A 13 9.13 23.17 -3.89
C ALA A 13 9.03 22.80 -4.68
N SER A 14 9.40 22.47 -4.93
CA SER A 14 9.12 22.27 -5.67
C SER A 14 8.54 21.86 -6.32
N ASN A 15 8.39 21.67 -6.49
CA ASN A 15 7.21 21.59 -7.01
C ASN A 15 6.97 21.04 -8.35
N ASN A 16 7.86 20.89 -9.18
CA ASN A 16 7.76 20.24 -10.46
C ASN A 16 7.94 18.76 -10.37
N THR A 17 8.27 18.28 -9.22
CA THR A 17 8.37 16.85 -8.96
C THR A 17 7.01 16.32 -8.56
N PRO A 18 6.51 15.27 -9.21
CA PRO A 18 5.22 14.71 -8.82
C PRO A 18 5.24 14.32 -7.36
N ARG A 19 4.18 14.67 -6.66
CA ARG A 19 4.05 14.26 -5.29
C ARG A 19 3.80 12.79 -5.23
N ARG A 20 4.44 12.15 -4.26
CA ARG A 20 4.09 10.79 -3.92
C ARG A 20 2.73 10.79 -3.27
N ARG A 21 1.94 9.80 -3.62
CA ARG A 21 0.68 9.58 -2.95
C ARG A 21 0.94 8.84 -1.65
N ALA A 22 0.10 9.08 -0.67
CA ALA A 22 0.10 8.26 0.52
C ALA A 22 -0.44 6.87 0.14
N PRO A 23 0.20 5.80 0.59
CA PRO A 23 -0.37 4.47 0.35
C PRO A 23 -1.68 4.31 1.11
N PRO A 24 -2.57 3.43 0.63
CA PRO A 24 -3.83 3.22 1.33
C PRO A 24 -3.59 2.63 2.72
N ALA A 25 -4.48 2.96 3.64
CA ALA A 25 -4.44 2.36 4.96
C ALA A 25 -4.75 0.87 4.84
N TRP A 26 -4.04 0.06 5.61
CA TRP A 26 -4.28 -1.38 5.62
C TRP A 26 -5.48 -1.71 6.48
N ILE A 27 -6.30 -2.62 5.97
CA ILE A 27 -7.40 -3.13 6.77
C ILE A 27 -6.81 -4.00 7.88
N PRO A 28 -7.20 -3.78 9.14
CA PRO A 28 -6.66 -4.58 10.24
C PRO A 28 -6.99 -6.07 10.09
N ASP A 29 -6.09 -6.92 10.53
CA ASP A 29 -6.30 -8.36 10.46
C ASP A 29 -7.59 -8.78 11.15
N THR A 30 -7.95 -8.11 12.24
CA THR A 30 -9.16 -8.43 12.99
C THR A 30 -10.43 -8.17 12.22
N ASP A 31 -10.35 -7.34 11.17
CA ASP A 31 -11.51 -7.04 10.34
C ASP A 31 -11.55 -7.92 9.10
N ALA A 32 -10.65 -8.89 8.99
CA ALA A 32 -10.54 -9.72 7.80
C ALA A 32 -10.51 -11.20 8.18
N PRO A 33 -11.65 -11.79 8.53
CA PRO A 33 -11.71 -13.22 8.82
C PRO A 33 -11.54 -14.07 7.57
N ASN A 34 -11.86 -13.52 6.40
CA ASN A 34 -11.82 -14.24 5.14
C ASN A 34 -11.02 -13.47 4.10
N CYS A 35 -10.44 -14.19 3.15
CA CYS A 35 -9.75 -13.59 2.02
C CYS A 35 -10.73 -12.72 1.22
N MET A 36 -10.32 -11.50 0.92
CA MET A 36 -11.19 -10.58 0.20
C MET A 36 -11.22 -10.85 -1.30
N GLY A 37 -10.46 -11.83 -1.77
CA GLY A 37 -10.50 -12.26 -3.16
C GLY A 37 -11.32 -13.52 -3.35
N CYS A 38 -10.98 -14.59 -2.66
CA CYS A 38 -11.66 -15.88 -2.83
C CYS A 38 -12.66 -16.21 -1.73
N HIS A 39 -12.71 -15.38 -0.68
CA HIS A 39 -13.66 -15.50 0.44
C HIS A 39 -13.45 -16.70 1.34
N GLU A 40 -12.34 -17.41 1.19
CA GLU A 40 -12.04 -18.52 2.07
C GLU A 40 -11.56 -18.00 3.42
N PRO A 41 -11.90 -18.68 4.51
CA PRO A 41 -11.48 -18.22 5.83
C PRO A 41 -9.97 -18.37 6.00
N PHE A 42 -9.39 -17.42 6.70
CA PHE A 42 -7.98 -17.53 7.07
C PHE A 42 -7.82 -18.53 8.19
N THR A 43 -6.72 -19.27 8.14
CA THR A 43 -6.41 -20.28 9.11
C THR A 43 -4.94 -20.14 9.50
N PHE A 44 -4.50 -21.05 10.37
CA PHE A 44 -3.10 -21.09 10.76
C PHE A 44 -2.18 -21.33 9.56
N VAL A 45 -2.67 -22.03 8.55
CA VAL A 45 -1.89 -22.32 7.33
C VAL A 45 -2.16 -21.29 6.25
N LYS A 46 -3.42 -20.95 6.03
CA LYS A 46 -3.81 -19.94 5.03
C LYS A 46 -3.75 -18.58 5.68
N ARG A 47 -2.61 -17.90 5.49
CA ARG A 47 -2.28 -16.69 6.23
C ARG A 47 -2.73 -15.43 5.51
N ARG A 48 -2.85 -14.36 6.28
CA ARG A 48 -3.24 -13.05 5.74
C ARG A 48 -2.06 -12.35 5.12
N HIS A 49 -2.31 -11.72 3.95
CA HIS A 49 -1.36 -10.84 3.29
C HIS A 49 -2.09 -9.58 2.88
N HIS A 50 -1.39 -8.45 2.95
CA HIS A 50 -1.98 -7.19 2.55
C HIS A 50 -1.50 -6.80 1.16
N CYS A 51 -2.42 -6.36 0.31
CA CYS A 51 -2.07 -5.76 -0.96
C CYS A 51 -1.59 -4.34 -0.71
N ARG A 52 -0.36 -4.04 -1.12
CA ARG A 52 0.19 -2.70 -0.91
C ARG A 52 -0.49 -1.66 -1.78
N ALA A 53 -1.16 -2.09 -2.85
CA ALA A 53 -1.83 -1.16 -3.75
C ALA A 53 -3.21 -0.74 -3.27
N CYS A 54 -3.93 -1.59 -2.53
CA CYS A 54 -5.29 -1.26 -2.12
C CYS A 54 -5.54 -1.44 -0.62
N GLY A 55 -4.63 -2.07 0.12
CA GLY A 55 -4.75 -2.23 1.57
C GLY A 55 -5.66 -3.35 2.02
N LYS A 56 -6.28 -4.08 1.10
CA LYS A 56 -7.16 -5.19 1.45
C LYS A 56 -6.36 -6.44 1.79
N VAL A 57 -7.04 -7.41 2.38
CA VAL A 57 -6.40 -8.60 2.93
C VAL A 57 -6.73 -9.82 2.06
N PHE A 58 -5.70 -10.51 1.62
CA PHE A 58 -5.83 -11.63 0.70
C PHE A 58 -5.01 -12.81 1.17
N CYS A 59 -5.37 -14.00 0.70
CA CYS A 59 -4.52 -15.16 0.88
C CYS A 59 -3.36 -15.11 -0.12
N GLY A 60 -2.39 -16.02 0.04
CA GLY A 60 -1.21 -16.01 -0.82
C GLY A 60 -1.54 -16.13 -2.30
N ARG A 61 -2.54 -16.95 -2.64
CA ARG A 61 -2.92 -17.13 -4.04
C ARG A 61 -3.57 -15.88 -4.64
N CYS A 62 -4.37 -15.17 -3.86
CA CYS A 62 -5.05 -13.97 -4.35
C CYS A 62 -4.15 -12.74 -4.33
N SER A 63 -2.94 -12.86 -3.81
CA SER A 63 -1.97 -11.77 -3.77
C SER A 63 -0.60 -12.27 -4.20
N SER A 64 -0.56 -13.04 -5.27
CA SER A 64 0.67 -13.67 -5.73
C SER A 64 1.52 -12.80 -6.64
N HIS A 65 1.07 -11.61 -6.96
CA HIS A 65 1.84 -10.69 -7.80
C HIS A 65 2.71 -9.79 -6.95
N PHE A 66 3.85 -9.44 -7.51
CA PHE A 66 4.79 -8.52 -6.89
C PHE A 66 5.19 -7.49 -7.92
N MET A 67 5.08 -6.22 -7.55
CA MET A 67 5.46 -5.13 -8.46
C MET A 67 5.81 -3.90 -7.66
N PRO A 68 6.67 -3.03 -8.21
CA PRO A 68 6.94 -1.77 -7.53
C PRO A 68 5.74 -0.84 -7.65
N LEU A 69 5.57 0.03 -6.66
CA LEU A 69 4.51 1.02 -6.64
C LEU A 69 5.18 2.39 -6.43
N PRO A 70 5.80 2.93 -7.48
CA PRO A 70 6.56 4.18 -7.32
C PRO A 70 5.69 5.36 -6.91
N GLN A 71 4.38 5.33 -7.22
CA GLN A 71 3.47 6.39 -6.78
C GLN A 71 3.38 6.46 -5.26
N PHE A 72 3.72 5.39 -4.56
CA PHE A 72 3.74 5.37 -3.09
C PHE A 72 5.16 5.36 -2.55
N GLY A 73 6.16 5.57 -3.41
CA GLY A 73 7.53 5.53 -2.98
C GLY A 73 8.08 4.14 -2.75
N LEU A 74 7.38 3.11 -3.22
CA LEU A 74 7.81 1.72 -3.06
C LEU A 74 8.51 1.29 -4.35
N ASP A 75 9.82 1.40 -4.36
CA ASP A 75 10.61 1.20 -5.58
C ASP A 75 11.00 -0.25 -5.79
N ARG A 76 10.84 -1.10 -4.80
CA ARG A 76 11.08 -2.54 -4.92
C ARG A 76 9.78 -3.27 -5.10
N PRO A 77 9.81 -4.47 -5.70
CA PRO A 77 8.58 -5.24 -5.82
C PRO A 77 7.96 -5.51 -4.46
N VAL A 78 6.67 -5.23 -4.36
CA VAL A 78 5.90 -5.49 -3.14
C VAL A 78 4.66 -6.29 -3.53
N ARG A 79 4.13 -7.00 -2.56
CA ARG A 79 2.99 -7.88 -2.80
C ARG A 79 1.75 -7.06 -3.12
N VAL A 80 1.06 -7.46 -4.20
CA VAL A 80 -0.19 -6.85 -4.60
C VAL A 80 -1.18 -7.95 -4.97
N CYS A 81 -2.47 -7.60 -4.95
CA CYS A 81 -3.50 -8.56 -5.31
C CYS A 81 -3.52 -8.75 -6.84
N VAL A 82 -4.18 -9.83 -7.26
CA VAL A 82 -4.18 -10.22 -8.68
C VAL A 82 -5.32 -9.60 -9.47
N LYS A 83 -5.92 -8.59 -8.93
CA LYS A 83 -7.00 -7.92 -9.64
C LYS A 83 -6.53 -6.76 -10.45
#